data_9c8b2f3c9c507a561e0a678c76cf9e1e
#
_entry.id   9c8b2f3c9c507a561e0a678c76cf9e1e
#
_cell.length_a   1.000
_cell.length_b   1.000
_cell.length_c   1.000
_cell.angle_alpha   90.00
_cell.angle_beta   90.00
_cell.angle_gamma   90.00
#
_symmetry.space_group_name_H-M   'P 1'
#
loop_
_entity.id
_entity.type
_entity.pdbx_description
1 polymer ?
#
loop_
_entity_poly.entity_id
_entity_poly.type
_entity_poly.pdbx_seq_one_letter_code
_entity_poly.pdbx_strand_id
1 'polypeptide(L)'
;MKRRHLSLMTLFLAMSMQATASPNFVIVFLDDAGWGDFKPFGTPPYPTPHVEQLAKDGCRFDNFYVPQAVCSASRAALLTGCYPGRTKMFGAHGPNARGVDPKFATLAEVLKANGYATAFCGKWHIGDQEETRPWNRGFDESTGLMYSNDMWEFHPGNPKYWGRFPLKYWRNGKVTIERVTQKEQKYLTKWATELAVDFIKRNQEKPFFVYVPHSMPHVPLFVSEAFEGKSGTGLYGDVLTK
;
A
#
# COMPACT_ATOMS: atom_id res chain seq x y z
N MET A 1 -42.27 -11.38 -68.07
CA MET A 1 -41.51 -10.46 -67.22
C MET A 1 -41.26 -11.12 -65.84
N LYS A 2 -40.08 -11.64 -65.60
CA LYS A 2 -39.72 -12.29 -64.31
C LYS A 2 -38.92 -11.26 -63.46
N ARG A 3 -39.48 -10.81 -62.34
CA ARG A 3 -38.82 -9.96 -61.34
C ARG A 3 -37.85 -10.83 -60.54
N ARG A 4 -36.56 -10.56 -60.59
CA ARG A 4 -35.54 -11.12 -59.73
C ARG A 4 -35.49 -10.28 -58.43
N HIS A 5 -35.87 -10.89 -57.32
CA HIS A 5 -35.62 -10.31 -56.01
C HIS A 5 -34.14 -10.51 -55.63
N LEU A 6 -33.45 -9.40 -55.52
CA LEU A 6 -32.09 -9.37 -55.03
C LEU A 6 -32.13 -9.25 -53.52
N SER A 7 -31.91 -10.37 -52.81
CA SER A 7 -31.76 -10.35 -51.34
C SER A 7 -30.40 -9.77 -50.98
N LEU A 8 -30.42 -8.59 -50.41
CA LEU A 8 -29.24 -8.00 -49.76
C LEU A 8 -29.00 -8.69 -48.42
N MET A 9 -28.04 -9.61 -48.36
CA MET A 9 -27.59 -10.23 -47.12
C MET A 9 -26.57 -9.27 -46.49
N THR A 10 -27.01 -8.48 -45.50
CA THR A 10 -26.17 -7.60 -44.71
C THR A 10 -25.32 -8.44 -43.75
N LEU A 11 -24.07 -8.65 -44.09
CA LEU A 11 -23.11 -9.34 -43.25
C LEU A 11 -22.68 -8.37 -42.11
N PHE A 12 -23.28 -8.52 -40.93
CA PHE A 12 -22.78 -7.86 -39.72
C PHE A 12 -21.43 -8.50 -39.32
N LEU A 13 -20.34 -7.87 -39.70
CA LEU A 13 -19.02 -8.20 -39.19
C LEU A 13 -18.99 -7.72 -37.73
N ALA A 14 -19.30 -8.61 -36.78
CA ALA A 14 -19.01 -8.37 -35.37
C ALA A 14 -17.48 -8.37 -35.19
N MET A 15 -16.86 -7.20 -35.29
CA MET A 15 -15.51 -7.00 -34.79
C MET A 15 -15.57 -7.25 -33.27
N SER A 16 -15.22 -8.45 -32.86
CA SER A 16 -14.86 -8.70 -31.48
C SER A 16 -13.60 -7.86 -31.17
N MET A 17 -13.81 -6.66 -30.64
CA MET A 17 -12.73 -5.97 -29.94
C MET A 17 -12.32 -6.90 -28.81
N GLN A 18 -11.22 -7.61 -28.99
CA GLN A 18 -10.53 -8.23 -27.87
C GLN A 18 -10.15 -7.08 -26.93
N ALA A 19 -10.97 -6.88 -25.91
CA ALA A 19 -10.59 -6.00 -24.81
C ALA A 19 -9.30 -6.59 -24.23
N THR A 20 -8.19 -5.92 -24.45
CA THR A 20 -6.94 -6.27 -23.76
C THR A 20 -7.27 -6.22 -22.26
N ALA A 21 -7.08 -7.34 -21.57
CA ALA A 21 -7.35 -7.40 -20.14
C ALA A 21 -6.59 -6.28 -19.44
N SER A 22 -7.32 -5.45 -18.69
CA SER A 22 -6.70 -4.37 -17.91
C SER A 22 -5.73 -4.97 -16.89
N PRO A 23 -4.49 -4.48 -16.78
CA PRO A 23 -3.51 -5.05 -15.87
C PRO A 23 -3.93 -4.83 -14.41
N ASN A 24 -3.62 -5.77 -13.55
CA ASN A 24 -3.75 -5.60 -12.11
C ASN A 24 -2.54 -4.86 -11.55
N PHE A 25 -2.73 -4.08 -10.49
CA PHE A 25 -1.68 -3.35 -9.80
C PHE A 25 -1.60 -3.77 -8.34
N VAL A 26 -0.41 -4.17 -7.90
CA VAL A 26 -0.09 -4.42 -6.49
C VAL A 26 1.15 -3.61 -6.15
N ILE A 27 1.02 -2.66 -5.22
CA ILE A 27 2.14 -1.89 -4.71
C ILE A 27 2.44 -2.37 -3.28
N VAL A 28 3.55 -3.08 -3.10
CA VAL A 28 4.11 -3.39 -1.78
C VAL A 28 5.12 -2.30 -1.45
N PHE A 29 4.83 -1.51 -0.41
CA PHE A 29 5.62 -0.35 -0.04
C PHE A 29 6.14 -0.50 1.38
N LEU A 30 7.45 -0.51 1.55
CA LEU A 30 8.10 -0.69 2.85
C LEU A 30 8.45 0.66 3.47
N ASP A 31 8.45 0.74 4.79
CA ASP A 31 8.76 1.94 5.54
C ASP A 31 10.16 1.82 6.16
N ASP A 32 11.08 2.69 5.72
CA ASP A 32 12.49 2.71 6.14
C ASP A 32 13.33 1.48 5.77
N ALA A 33 12.96 0.76 4.70
CA ALA A 33 13.85 -0.25 4.12
C ALA A 33 14.96 0.43 3.30
N GLY A 34 16.20 0.03 3.51
CA GLY A 34 17.34 0.51 2.77
C GLY A 34 17.49 -0.14 1.40
N TRP A 35 18.13 0.56 0.46
CA TRP A 35 18.40 0.03 -0.88
C TRP A 35 19.19 -1.30 -0.84
N GLY A 36 20.15 -1.44 0.06
CA GLY A 36 20.96 -2.63 0.21
C GLY A 36 20.34 -3.77 1.01
N ASP A 37 19.13 -3.61 1.53
CA ASP A 37 18.46 -4.59 2.40
C ASP A 37 17.92 -5.81 1.65
N PHE A 38 17.89 -5.76 0.33
CA PHE A 38 17.40 -6.84 -0.51
C PHE A 38 18.41 -7.24 -1.58
N LYS A 39 18.60 -8.54 -1.78
CA LYS A 39 19.11 -9.01 -3.06
C LYS A 39 18.01 -8.72 -4.12
N PRO A 40 18.28 -8.28 -5.29
CA PRO A 40 19.53 -8.15 -6.02
C PRO A 40 20.23 -6.79 -5.91
N PHE A 41 19.83 -5.93 -4.99
CA PHE A 41 20.39 -4.58 -4.85
C PHE A 41 21.64 -4.56 -3.95
N GLY A 42 21.66 -5.37 -2.89
CA GLY A 42 22.75 -5.46 -1.92
C GLY A 42 23.10 -6.89 -1.56
N THR A 43 23.89 -7.04 -0.51
CA THR A 43 24.30 -8.32 0.05
C THR A 43 23.88 -8.43 1.52
N PRO A 44 22.57 -8.42 1.83
CA PRO A 44 22.11 -8.54 3.20
C PRO A 44 22.52 -9.89 3.78
N PRO A 45 22.77 -9.99 5.10
CA PRO A 45 23.20 -11.22 5.75
C PRO A 45 22.04 -12.24 5.94
N TYR A 46 20.87 -11.93 5.46
CA TYR A 46 19.68 -12.78 5.50
C TYR A 46 19.12 -13.03 4.08
N PRO A 47 18.36 -14.10 3.86
CA PRO A 47 17.82 -14.43 2.56
C PRO A 47 16.60 -13.55 2.21
N THR A 48 16.50 -13.16 0.93
CA THR A 48 15.33 -12.42 0.37
C THR A 48 14.83 -13.10 -0.92
N PRO A 49 14.48 -14.39 -0.89
CA PRO A 49 14.28 -15.20 -2.10
C PRO A 49 13.13 -14.71 -2.96
N HIS A 50 12.06 -14.20 -2.37
CA HIS A 50 10.90 -13.71 -3.11
C HIS A 50 11.20 -12.41 -3.87
N VAL A 51 11.98 -11.50 -3.28
CA VAL A 51 12.44 -10.26 -3.96
C VAL A 51 13.42 -10.61 -5.08
N GLU A 52 14.32 -11.58 -4.86
CA GLU A 52 15.21 -12.08 -5.89
C GLU A 52 14.46 -12.70 -7.08
N GLN A 53 13.40 -13.48 -6.80
CA GLN A 53 12.58 -14.06 -7.83
C GLN A 53 11.80 -13.00 -8.59
N LEU A 54 11.20 -12.03 -7.90
CA LEU A 54 10.48 -10.93 -8.52
C LEU A 54 11.39 -10.12 -9.46
N ALA A 55 12.65 -9.89 -9.08
CA ALA A 55 13.61 -9.20 -9.92
C ALA A 55 14.06 -9.99 -11.14
N LYS A 56 14.04 -11.33 -11.07
CA LYS A 56 14.32 -12.21 -12.22
C LYS A 56 13.16 -12.25 -13.21
N ASP A 57 11.93 -12.24 -12.70
CA ASP A 57 10.72 -12.38 -13.52
C ASP A 57 10.25 -11.03 -14.10
N GLY A 58 10.72 -9.91 -13.55
CA GLY A 58 10.28 -8.57 -13.88
C GLY A 58 11.42 -7.62 -14.26
N CYS A 59 11.21 -6.34 -13.96
CA CYS A 59 12.22 -5.28 -14.19
C CYS A 59 12.75 -4.75 -12.87
N ARG A 60 14.07 -4.58 -12.78
CA ARG A 60 14.75 -3.94 -11.66
C ARG A 60 15.08 -2.48 -12.02
N PHE A 61 14.73 -1.56 -11.12
CA PHE A 61 15.05 -0.14 -11.25
C PHE A 61 16.17 0.23 -10.26
N ASP A 62 17.39 0.34 -10.74
CA ASP A 62 18.56 0.64 -9.91
C ASP A 62 18.60 2.10 -9.44
N ASN A 63 17.93 3.00 -10.17
CA ASN A 63 17.90 4.44 -9.93
C ASN A 63 16.46 4.93 -9.63
N PHE A 64 15.77 4.28 -8.72
CA PHE A 64 14.45 4.72 -8.24
C PHE A 64 14.61 5.53 -6.96
N TYR A 65 14.11 6.78 -6.96
CA TYR A 65 14.22 7.71 -5.84
C TYR A 65 12.86 8.18 -5.39
N VAL A 66 12.67 8.24 -4.06
CA VAL A 66 11.50 8.91 -3.48
C VAL A 66 11.70 10.42 -3.49
N PRO A 67 10.64 11.23 -3.72
CA PRO A 67 10.76 12.69 -3.79
C PRO A 67 11.21 13.36 -2.49
N GLN A 68 10.97 12.73 -1.35
CA GLN A 68 11.50 13.11 -0.05
C GLN A 68 11.61 11.85 0.81
N ALA A 69 12.75 11.64 1.46
CA ALA A 69 13.03 10.47 2.30
C ALA A 69 12.35 10.57 3.68
N VAL A 70 11.04 10.83 3.69
CA VAL A 70 10.18 10.89 4.88
C VAL A 70 8.81 10.30 4.55
N CYS A 71 8.25 9.54 5.46
CA CYS A 71 7.07 8.69 5.24
C CYS A 71 5.85 9.40 4.63
N SER A 72 5.31 10.46 5.23
CA SER A 72 4.10 11.12 4.68
C SER A 72 4.34 11.76 3.32
N ALA A 73 5.48 12.44 3.15
CA ALA A 73 5.83 13.10 1.89
C ALA A 73 6.02 12.10 0.74
N SER A 74 6.73 11.02 0.99
CA SER A 74 6.97 9.93 0.02
C SER A 74 5.66 9.23 -0.37
N ARG A 75 4.79 8.91 0.60
CA ARG A 75 3.49 8.27 0.37
C ARG A 75 2.53 9.16 -0.40
N ALA A 76 2.46 10.44 -0.05
CA ALA A 76 1.67 11.43 -0.77
C ALA A 76 2.13 11.55 -2.23
N ALA A 77 3.43 11.61 -2.47
CA ALA A 77 3.98 11.70 -3.81
C ALA A 77 3.70 10.42 -4.64
N LEU A 78 3.85 9.23 -4.04
CA LEU A 78 3.52 7.96 -4.70
C LEU A 78 2.06 7.92 -5.14
N LEU A 79 1.14 8.27 -4.23
CA LEU A 79 -0.30 8.15 -4.49
C LEU A 79 -0.88 9.28 -5.36
N THR A 80 -0.24 10.45 -5.42
CA THR A 80 -0.75 11.59 -6.19
C THR A 80 0.05 11.90 -7.47
N GLY A 81 1.23 11.29 -7.65
CA GLY A 81 2.14 11.65 -8.72
C GLY A 81 2.71 13.07 -8.60
N CYS A 82 2.61 13.71 -7.43
CA CYS A 82 2.99 15.10 -7.22
C CYS A 82 4.15 15.24 -6.22
N TYR A 83 5.12 16.07 -6.52
CA TYR A 83 6.19 16.41 -5.58
C TYR A 83 5.64 17.09 -4.30
N PRO A 84 6.30 16.90 -3.14
CA PRO A 84 5.90 17.49 -1.86
C PRO A 84 5.70 19.02 -1.91
N GLY A 85 6.50 19.73 -2.69
CA GLY A 85 6.35 21.17 -2.91
C GLY A 85 4.98 21.58 -3.48
N ARG A 86 4.38 20.70 -4.30
CA ARG A 86 3.05 20.93 -4.89
C ARG A 86 1.91 20.58 -3.94
N THR A 87 2.01 19.44 -3.27
CA THR A 87 0.99 18.96 -2.33
C THR A 87 1.06 19.60 -0.95
N LYS A 88 2.18 20.29 -0.64
CA LYS A 88 2.53 20.82 0.70
C LYS A 88 2.68 19.73 1.76
N MET A 89 2.88 18.49 1.33
CA MET A 89 3.13 17.36 2.22
C MET A 89 4.64 17.22 2.47
N PHE A 90 5.15 17.92 3.46
CA PHE A 90 6.55 17.84 3.88
C PHE A 90 6.66 17.10 5.23
N GLY A 91 7.70 16.31 5.39
CA GLY A 91 7.99 15.64 6.65
C GLY A 91 7.03 14.48 6.97
N ALA A 92 6.91 14.15 8.25
CA ALA A 92 6.01 13.15 8.80
C ALA A 92 4.85 13.85 9.52
N HIS A 93 3.62 13.56 9.12
CA HIS A 93 2.42 14.15 9.71
C HIS A 93 1.93 13.30 10.88
N GLY A 94 1.66 13.92 12.02
CA GLY A 94 1.09 13.26 13.19
C GLY A 94 -0.43 13.19 13.16
N PRO A 95 -1.03 12.67 14.25
CA PRO A 95 -2.47 12.66 14.44
C PRO A 95 -3.09 14.06 14.34
N ASN A 96 -4.29 14.15 13.81
CA ASN A 96 -5.05 15.37 13.51
C ASN A 96 -4.44 16.29 12.44
N ALA A 97 -3.41 15.82 11.72
CA ALA A 97 -2.89 16.57 10.59
C ALA A 97 -3.91 16.58 9.43
N ARG A 98 -3.98 17.71 8.72
CA ARG A 98 -4.91 17.89 7.60
C ARG A 98 -4.72 16.86 6.49
N GLY A 99 -3.47 16.45 6.24
CA GLY A 99 -3.15 15.48 5.18
C GLY A 99 -3.17 16.07 3.77
N VAL A 100 -3.24 15.18 2.78
CA VAL A 100 -3.26 15.56 1.35
C VAL A 100 -4.58 16.22 1.01
N ASP A 101 -4.51 17.44 0.46
CA ASP A 101 -5.68 18.18 -0.01
C ASP A 101 -6.46 17.36 -1.06
N PRO A 102 -7.78 17.17 -0.91
CA PRO A 102 -8.61 16.38 -1.83
C PRO A 102 -8.55 16.80 -3.30
N LYS A 103 -8.14 18.04 -3.60
CA LYS A 103 -7.93 18.47 -5.00
C LYS A 103 -6.85 17.71 -5.75
N PHE A 104 -5.95 17.04 -5.05
CA PHE A 104 -4.96 16.13 -5.63
C PHE A 104 -5.53 14.71 -5.64
N ALA A 105 -6.02 14.28 -6.79
CA ALA A 105 -6.53 12.91 -6.94
C ALA A 105 -5.44 11.88 -6.59
N THR A 106 -5.83 10.82 -5.91
CA THR A 106 -4.96 9.69 -5.64
C THR A 106 -5.02 8.67 -6.78
N LEU A 107 -3.98 7.84 -6.89
CA LEU A 107 -3.96 6.70 -7.81
C LEU A 107 -5.18 5.79 -7.62
N ALA A 108 -5.63 5.59 -6.38
CA ALA A 108 -6.81 4.79 -6.08
C ALA A 108 -8.10 5.43 -6.62
N GLU A 109 -8.28 6.75 -6.47
CA GLU A 109 -9.42 7.47 -7.04
C GLU A 109 -9.47 7.36 -8.57
N VAL A 110 -8.31 7.52 -9.22
CA VAL A 110 -8.20 7.39 -10.68
C VAL A 110 -8.52 5.97 -11.14
N LEU A 111 -7.94 4.95 -10.50
CA LEU A 111 -8.18 3.55 -10.87
C LEU A 111 -9.61 3.11 -10.58
N LYS A 112 -10.18 3.52 -9.45
CA LYS A 112 -11.60 3.26 -9.13
C LYS A 112 -12.54 3.87 -10.16
N ALA A 113 -12.30 5.10 -10.59
CA ALA A 113 -13.08 5.74 -11.67
C ALA A 113 -12.98 5.00 -13.02
N ASN A 114 -11.94 4.18 -13.20
CA ASN A 114 -11.72 3.32 -14.37
C ASN A 114 -12.15 1.85 -14.13
N GLY A 115 -12.97 1.58 -13.12
CA GLY A 115 -13.60 0.27 -12.89
C GLY A 115 -12.74 -0.74 -12.12
N TYR A 116 -11.62 -0.31 -11.53
CA TYR A 116 -10.81 -1.16 -10.67
C TYR A 116 -11.45 -1.35 -9.30
N ALA A 117 -11.42 -2.57 -8.78
CA ALA A 117 -11.60 -2.80 -7.35
C ALA A 117 -10.34 -2.34 -6.61
N THR A 118 -10.49 -1.66 -5.47
CA THR A 118 -9.36 -0.99 -4.81
C THR A 118 -9.25 -1.37 -3.35
N ALA A 119 -8.04 -1.71 -2.87
CA ALA A 119 -7.80 -2.00 -1.46
C ALA A 119 -6.53 -1.32 -0.92
N PHE A 120 -6.62 -0.90 0.34
CA PHE A 120 -5.53 -0.41 1.16
C PHE A 120 -5.35 -1.31 2.38
N CYS A 121 -4.12 -1.80 2.59
CA CYS A 121 -3.79 -2.70 3.70
C CYS A 121 -2.45 -2.28 4.35
N GLY A 122 -2.47 -1.50 5.45
CA GLY A 122 -1.25 -1.14 6.16
C GLY A 122 -1.19 0.27 6.76
N LYS A 123 -0.10 1.01 6.56
CA LYS A 123 0.14 2.36 7.09
C LYS A 123 -0.26 3.43 6.07
N TRP A 124 -1.25 4.27 6.39
CA TRP A 124 -1.73 5.35 5.53
C TRP A 124 -0.80 6.58 5.54
N HIS A 125 -0.74 7.27 6.63
CA HIS A 125 0.16 8.37 6.97
C HIS A 125 0.11 9.62 6.05
N ILE A 126 -1.01 9.85 5.37
CA ILE A 126 -1.21 11.06 4.55
C ILE A 126 -2.49 11.83 4.91
N GLY A 127 -2.89 11.74 6.18
CA GLY A 127 -4.01 12.45 6.78
C GLY A 127 -5.00 11.52 7.47
N ASP A 128 -5.57 12.00 8.57
CA ASP A 128 -6.57 11.30 9.38
C ASP A 128 -7.88 12.09 9.55
N GLN A 129 -8.00 13.24 8.87
CA GLN A 129 -9.26 13.97 8.77
C GLN A 129 -10.22 13.22 7.83
N GLU A 130 -11.53 13.39 8.01
CA GLU A 130 -12.53 12.59 7.30
C GLU A 130 -12.30 12.55 5.79
N GLU A 131 -12.04 13.71 5.18
CA GLU A 131 -11.86 13.85 3.73
C GLU A 131 -10.52 13.26 3.21
N THR A 132 -9.57 12.96 4.11
CA THR A 132 -8.23 12.45 3.74
C THR A 132 -8.01 10.99 4.08
N ARG A 133 -8.99 10.34 4.71
CA ARG A 133 -8.91 8.91 5.07
C ARG A 133 -9.02 8.00 3.85
N PRO A 134 -8.42 6.82 3.85
CA PRO A 134 -8.33 5.96 2.67
C PRO A 134 -9.68 5.63 2.03
N TRP A 135 -10.73 5.37 2.81
CA TRP A 135 -12.08 5.08 2.29
C TRP A 135 -12.75 6.26 1.59
N ASN A 136 -12.31 7.50 1.85
CA ASN A 136 -12.74 8.70 1.15
C ASN A 136 -11.75 9.13 0.05
N ARG A 137 -10.67 8.36 -0.15
CA ARG A 137 -9.60 8.61 -1.11
C ARG A 137 -9.43 7.45 -2.10
N GLY A 138 -10.57 6.85 -2.50
CA GLY A 138 -10.65 5.92 -3.63
C GLY A 138 -10.48 4.44 -3.28
N PHE A 139 -10.35 4.05 -2.01
CA PHE A 139 -10.27 2.65 -1.64
C PHE A 139 -11.65 2.08 -1.24
N ASP A 140 -12.07 0.99 -1.89
CA ASP A 140 -13.30 0.26 -1.57
C ASP A 140 -13.18 -0.48 -0.24
N GLU A 141 -12.01 -1.09 -0.01
CA GLU A 141 -11.66 -1.73 1.24
C GLU A 141 -10.41 -1.08 1.82
N SER A 142 -10.42 -0.81 3.11
CA SER A 142 -9.31 -0.14 3.78
C SER A 142 -9.08 -0.68 5.18
N THR A 143 -7.84 -1.08 5.47
CA THR A 143 -7.50 -1.62 6.78
C THR A 143 -6.08 -1.20 7.19
N GLY A 144 -5.92 -0.69 8.41
CA GLY A 144 -4.61 -0.37 8.96
C GLY A 144 -4.54 0.83 9.87
N LEU A 145 -3.36 1.44 9.93
CA LEU A 145 -3.03 2.60 10.76
C LEU A 145 -3.19 3.90 9.95
N MET A 146 -3.73 4.94 10.58
CA MET A 146 -3.85 6.25 9.93
C MET A 146 -2.55 7.04 9.93
N TYR A 147 -1.64 6.77 10.88
CA TYR A 147 -0.31 7.39 11.00
C TYR A 147 0.74 6.37 11.42
N SER A 148 1.96 6.81 11.79
CA SER A 148 3.08 5.91 12.02
C SER A 148 2.91 5.06 13.29
N ASN A 149 3.42 3.84 13.23
CA ASN A 149 3.36 2.87 14.33
C ASN A 149 4.15 3.27 15.58
N ASP A 150 5.11 4.21 15.45
CA ASP A 150 5.87 4.78 16.57
C ASP A 150 5.15 5.95 17.26
N MET A 151 4.11 6.50 16.66
CA MET A 151 3.29 7.59 17.23
C MET A 151 2.30 7.06 18.26
N TRP A 152 2.81 6.57 19.37
CA TRP A 152 2.08 5.85 20.41
C TRP A 152 2.65 6.13 21.81
N GLU A 153 2.03 5.57 22.86
CA GLU A 153 2.40 5.80 24.25
C GLU A 153 3.81 5.33 24.65
N PHE A 154 4.43 4.44 23.88
CA PHE A 154 5.81 3.98 24.10
C PHE A 154 6.81 4.61 23.11
N HIS A 155 6.49 5.77 22.56
CA HIS A 155 7.40 6.50 21.66
C HIS A 155 8.73 6.83 22.37
N PRO A 156 9.88 6.45 21.82
CA PRO A 156 11.17 6.54 22.56
C PRO A 156 11.60 7.97 22.92
N GLY A 157 11.24 8.94 22.06
CA GLY A 157 11.65 10.34 22.27
C GLY A 157 10.65 11.18 23.07
N ASN A 158 9.34 10.90 22.99
CA ASN A 158 8.31 11.70 23.66
C ASN A 158 7.02 10.91 23.96
N PRO A 159 7.07 9.94 24.89
CA PRO A 159 5.93 9.10 25.22
C PRO A 159 4.74 9.90 25.82
N LYS A 160 5.06 10.96 26.60
CA LYS A 160 4.03 11.81 27.19
C LYS A 160 3.20 12.57 26.14
N TYR A 161 3.84 13.01 25.06
CA TYR A 161 3.17 13.69 23.96
C TYR A 161 2.32 12.69 23.16
N TRP A 162 2.93 11.62 22.68
CA TRP A 162 2.30 10.66 21.79
C TRP A 162 1.23 9.80 22.50
N GLY A 163 1.38 9.53 23.80
CA GLY A 163 0.39 8.79 24.59
C GLY A 163 -0.97 9.48 24.69
N ARG A 164 -1.09 10.76 24.31
CA ARG A 164 -2.36 11.47 24.19
C ARG A 164 -3.18 11.04 22.99
N PHE A 165 -2.56 10.38 22.03
CA PHE A 165 -3.17 9.94 20.77
C PHE A 165 -3.09 8.41 20.70
N PRO A 166 -4.14 7.68 21.13
CA PRO A 166 -4.12 6.22 21.05
C PRO A 166 -3.95 5.78 19.60
N LEU A 167 -2.95 4.92 19.35
CA LEU A 167 -2.74 4.34 18.04
C LEU A 167 -3.87 3.36 17.75
N LYS A 168 -4.78 3.73 16.86
CA LYS A 168 -5.96 2.94 16.52
C LYS A 168 -5.74 2.11 15.26
N TYR A 169 -6.33 0.92 15.22
CA TYR A 169 -6.39 0.12 14.00
C TYR A 169 -7.80 0.18 13.41
N TRP A 170 -7.87 0.49 12.14
CA TRP A 170 -9.10 0.76 11.43
C TRP A 170 -9.41 -0.32 10.39
N ARG A 171 -10.68 -0.58 10.16
CA ARG A 171 -11.16 -1.40 9.06
C ARG A 171 -12.44 -0.79 8.47
N ASN A 172 -12.39 -0.42 7.19
CA ASN A 172 -13.52 0.14 6.44
C ASN A 172 -14.24 1.26 7.20
N GLY A 173 -13.48 2.25 7.66
CA GLY A 173 -14.01 3.42 8.38
C GLY A 173 -14.37 3.19 9.86
N LYS A 174 -14.21 1.97 10.37
CA LYS A 174 -14.50 1.63 11.77
C LYS A 174 -13.22 1.32 12.54
N VAL A 175 -13.14 1.80 13.78
CA VAL A 175 -12.07 1.39 14.70
C VAL A 175 -12.36 -0.04 15.16
N THR A 176 -11.41 -0.95 14.94
CA THR A 176 -11.49 -2.35 15.37
C THR A 176 -10.59 -2.64 16.57
N ILE A 177 -9.53 -1.84 16.76
CA ILE A 177 -8.68 -1.86 17.94
C ILE A 177 -8.47 -0.42 18.38
N GLU A 178 -8.98 -0.05 19.55
CA GLU A 178 -8.90 1.32 20.07
C GLU A 178 -7.49 1.73 20.49
N ARG A 179 -6.65 0.76 20.83
CA ARG A 179 -5.26 0.98 21.26
C ARG A 179 -4.39 -0.19 20.80
N VAL A 180 -3.60 0.04 19.79
CA VAL A 180 -2.57 -0.90 19.34
C VAL A 180 -1.46 -0.93 20.37
N THR A 181 -1.16 -2.10 20.91
CA THR A 181 -0.10 -2.35 21.90
C THR A 181 1.08 -3.10 21.24
N GLN A 182 2.11 -3.42 22.02
CA GLN A 182 3.23 -4.26 21.52
C GLN A 182 2.75 -5.61 20.99
N LYS A 183 1.66 -6.14 21.53
CA LYS A 183 1.06 -7.40 21.06
C LYS A 183 0.55 -7.27 19.64
N GLU A 184 -0.22 -6.24 19.35
CA GLU A 184 -0.78 -6.00 18.02
C GLU A 184 0.30 -5.60 17.01
N GLN A 185 1.30 -4.83 17.43
CA GLN A 185 2.44 -4.43 16.57
C GLN A 185 3.13 -5.63 15.92
N LYS A 186 3.26 -6.75 16.62
CA LYS A 186 3.84 -8.00 16.09
C LYS A 186 3.10 -8.55 14.87
N TYR A 187 1.82 -8.23 14.72
CA TYR A 187 0.95 -8.79 13.69
C TYR A 187 0.60 -7.84 12.55
N LEU A 188 0.99 -6.56 12.61
CA LEU A 188 0.62 -5.56 11.59
C LEU A 188 1.01 -6.00 10.17
N THR A 189 2.23 -6.51 9.98
CA THR A 189 2.69 -7.03 8.68
C THR A 189 1.86 -8.22 8.22
N LYS A 190 1.61 -9.18 9.12
CA LYS A 190 0.81 -10.38 8.84
C LYS A 190 -0.61 -9.99 8.42
N TRP A 191 -1.28 -9.14 9.18
CA TRP A 191 -2.66 -8.71 8.89
C TRP A 191 -2.75 -7.97 7.55
N ALA A 192 -1.82 -7.07 7.27
CA ALA A 192 -1.80 -6.36 5.99
C ALA A 192 -1.63 -7.33 4.81
N THR A 193 -0.72 -8.30 4.93
CA THR A 193 -0.47 -9.32 3.89
C THR A 193 -1.69 -10.23 3.69
N GLU A 194 -2.26 -10.77 4.77
CA GLU A 194 -3.41 -11.69 4.70
C GLU A 194 -4.63 -11.02 4.06
N LEU A 195 -4.91 -9.75 4.43
CA LEU A 195 -6.00 -8.98 3.86
C LEU A 195 -5.78 -8.66 2.37
N ALA A 196 -4.55 -8.32 1.99
CA ALA A 196 -4.22 -8.09 0.59
C ALA A 196 -4.39 -9.36 -0.25
N VAL A 197 -3.90 -10.50 0.24
CA VAL A 197 -4.05 -11.81 -0.43
C VAL A 197 -5.52 -12.21 -0.54
N ASP A 198 -6.31 -12.04 0.52
CA ASP A 198 -7.74 -12.31 0.50
C ASP A 198 -8.48 -11.42 -0.53
N PHE A 199 -8.19 -10.13 -0.55
CA PHE A 199 -8.75 -9.21 -1.53
C PHE A 199 -8.42 -9.62 -2.97
N ILE A 200 -7.15 -9.97 -3.25
CA ILE A 200 -6.71 -10.43 -4.57
C ILE A 200 -7.51 -11.69 -4.99
N LYS A 201 -7.61 -12.68 -4.10
CA LYS A 201 -8.35 -13.92 -4.36
C LYS A 201 -9.83 -13.69 -4.69
N ARG A 202 -10.47 -12.72 -4.04
CA ARG A 202 -11.89 -12.39 -4.27
C ARG A 202 -12.13 -11.56 -5.54
N ASN A 203 -11.09 -10.96 -6.11
CA ASN A 203 -11.23 -10.03 -7.25
C ASN A 203 -10.48 -10.48 -8.51
N GLN A 204 -10.17 -11.78 -8.67
CA GLN A 204 -9.40 -12.31 -9.81
C GLN A 204 -10.05 -12.08 -11.17
N GLU A 205 -11.38 -11.98 -11.21
CA GLU A 205 -12.17 -11.87 -12.44
C GLU A 205 -12.35 -10.42 -12.94
N LYS A 206 -11.79 -9.44 -12.25
CA LYS A 206 -11.87 -8.01 -12.61
C LYS A 206 -10.58 -7.30 -12.31
N PRO A 207 -10.28 -6.17 -12.98
CA PRO A 207 -9.08 -5.41 -12.67
C PRO A 207 -9.12 -4.91 -11.24
N PHE A 208 -7.96 -4.98 -10.56
CA PHE A 208 -7.82 -4.52 -9.19
C PHE A 208 -6.53 -3.74 -8.95
N PHE A 209 -6.59 -2.90 -7.94
CA PHE A 209 -5.45 -2.19 -7.37
C PHE A 209 -5.35 -2.46 -5.87
N VAL A 210 -4.20 -2.94 -5.41
CA VAL A 210 -3.92 -3.16 -3.99
C VAL A 210 -2.70 -2.36 -3.58
N TYR A 211 -2.86 -1.50 -2.60
CA TYR A 211 -1.77 -0.78 -1.95
C TYR A 211 -1.49 -1.41 -0.58
N VAL A 212 -0.30 -1.99 -0.43
CA VAL A 212 0.16 -2.72 0.77
C VAL A 212 1.35 -1.97 1.40
N PRO A 213 1.12 -0.84 2.05
CA PRO A 213 2.16 -0.07 2.72
C PRO A 213 2.42 -0.65 4.11
N HIS A 214 3.41 -1.51 4.23
CA HIS A 214 3.83 -2.05 5.51
C HIS A 214 4.36 -0.96 6.44
N SER A 215 4.14 -1.12 7.76
CA SER A 215 4.74 -0.24 8.76
C SER A 215 6.19 -0.62 9.07
N MET A 216 6.58 -1.85 8.78
CA MET A 216 7.95 -2.36 8.97
C MET A 216 8.77 -2.20 7.67
N PRO A 217 10.10 -2.05 7.79
CA PRO A 217 10.93 -2.12 8.99
C PRO A 217 11.12 -0.80 9.77
N HIS A 218 10.18 0.17 9.68
CA HIS A 218 10.24 1.36 10.53
C HIS A 218 10.21 0.99 12.03
N VAL A 219 11.05 1.66 12.83
CA VAL A 219 11.11 1.46 14.27
C VAL A 219 9.83 1.97 14.99
N PRO A 220 9.42 1.37 16.13
CA PRO A 220 10.01 0.20 16.78
C PRO A 220 9.73 -1.09 16.01
N LEU A 221 10.72 -1.96 15.94
CA LEU A 221 10.64 -3.22 15.20
C LEU A 221 9.82 -4.25 15.97
N PHE A 222 8.91 -4.91 15.27
CA PHE A 222 8.14 -6.04 15.79
C PHE A 222 8.00 -7.14 14.75
N VAL A 223 8.12 -8.37 15.22
CA VAL A 223 7.93 -9.56 14.41
C VAL A 223 7.03 -10.55 15.15
N SER A 224 6.24 -11.33 14.42
CA SER A 224 5.45 -12.40 15.03
C SER A 224 6.35 -13.58 15.40
N GLU A 225 5.90 -14.36 16.38
CA GLU A 225 6.61 -15.50 16.93
C GLU A 225 7.09 -16.52 15.87
N ALA A 226 6.34 -16.63 14.78
CA ALA A 226 6.68 -17.50 13.66
C ALA A 226 7.98 -17.10 12.94
N PHE A 227 8.41 -15.85 13.05
CA PHE A 227 9.58 -15.29 12.38
C PHE A 227 10.70 -14.89 13.35
N GLU A 228 10.44 -14.86 14.65
CA GLU A 228 11.41 -14.48 15.67
C GLU A 228 12.61 -15.43 15.65
N GLY A 229 13.82 -14.88 15.51
CA GLY A 229 15.09 -15.62 15.43
C GLY A 229 15.31 -16.36 14.09
N LYS A 230 14.42 -16.28 13.11
CA LYS A 230 14.50 -17.06 11.87
C LYS A 230 15.59 -16.58 10.91
N SER A 231 15.92 -15.30 10.91
CA SER A 231 17.00 -14.79 10.05
C SER A 231 18.39 -15.18 10.52
N GLY A 232 18.56 -15.47 11.82
CA GLY A 232 19.86 -15.66 12.46
C GLY A 232 20.72 -14.39 12.55
N THR A 233 20.18 -13.21 12.19
CA THR A 233 20.91 -11.93 12.10
C THR A 233 20.30 -10.81 12.97
N GLY A 234 19.40 -11.19 13.88
CA GLY A 234 18.72 -10.29 14.79
C GLY A 234 17.38 -9.77 14.27
N LEU A 235 16.70 -8.96 15.07
CA LEU A 235 15.31 -8.55 14.87
C LEU A 235 15.07 -7.84 13.53
N TYR A 236 16.02 -7.04 13.05
CA TYR A 236 15.88 -6.37 11.75
C TYR A 236 15.79 -7.39 10.59
N GLY A 237 16.70 -8.37 10.57
CA GLY A 237 16.66 -9.45 9.60
C GLY A 237 15.37 -10.28 9.69
N ASP A 238 14.90 -10.57 10.91
CA ASP A 238 13.64 -11.31 11.12
C ASP A 238 12.44 -10.55 10.53
N VAL A 239 12.43 -9.22 10.65
CA VAL A 239 11.38 -8.37 10.06
C VAL A 239 11.43 -8.38 8.54
N LEU A 240 12.62 -8.36 7.93
CA LEU A 240 12.77 -8.31 6.47
C LEU A 240 12.60 -9.68 5.79
N THR A 241 12.74 -10.77 6.53
CA THR A 241 12.49 -12.13 6.03
C THR A 241 11.05 -12.61 6.24
N LYS A 242 10.23 -11.82 6.92
CA LYS A 242 8.82 -12.06 7.18
C LYS A 242 7.98 -11.81 5.94
#